data_64a9d8b4c5f0d62c1c8474b7a6135698
#
_entry.id   64a9d8b4c5f0d62c1c8474b7a6135698
#
_cell.length_a   1.000
_cell.length_b   1.000
_cell.length_c   1.000
_cell.angle_alpha   90.00
_cell.angle_beta   90.00
_cell.angle_gamma   90.00
#
_symmetry.space_group_name_H-M   'P 1'
#
loop_
_entity.id
_entity.type
_entity.pdbx_description
1 polymer ?
#
loop_
_entity_poly.entity_id
_entity_poly.type
_entity_poly.pdbx_seq_one_letter_code
_entity_poly.pdbx_strand_id
1 'polypeptide(L)'
;ELAGRTYVHSQVKNIIVDAYQALLKSHPDKRYKYAETGSENGGKFSPHKTHQNGLSVDFMTPVVNEKGQSVHLPTHVFNRFGYDIEFDKQGQFEQFKIDYTALAAHIVELHKSATAKGYDLWRVIFDPTLQAGLYKTKYADYLKEHIQFSTKPSWVRHDEHYHVDFLVPCEK
;
A
#
# COMPACT_ATOMS: atom_id res chain seq x y z
N GLU A 1 8.86 -6.76 13.07
CA GLU A 1 9.04 -6.50 14.53
C GLU A 1 10.48 -6.11 14.88
N LEU A 2 11.51 -6.67 14.23
CA LEU A 2 12.93 -6.44 14.55
C LEU A 2 13.37 -4.96 14.47
N ALA A 3 12.70 -4.12 13.69
CA ALA A 3 13.05 -2.71 13.56
C ALA A 3 12.19 -1.76 14.43
N GLY A 4 11.19 -2.26 15.17
CA GLY A 4 10.28 -1.43 15.96
C GLY A 4 9.42 -0.45 15.14
N ARG A 5 9.24 -0.72 13.84
CA ARG A 5 8.58 0.17 12.86
C ARG A 5 7.22 -0.38 12.41
N THR A 6 6.40 -0.82 13.37
CA THR A 6 5.13 -1.52 13.11
C THR A 6 3.93 -0.87 13.78
N TYR A 7 4.10 0.35 14.29
CA TYR A 7 3.06 1.06 15.02
C TYR A 7 2.29 2.01 14.10
N VAL A 8 0.98 2.07 14.29
CA VAL A 8 0.08 2.99 13.60
C VAL A 8 -0.92 3.58 14.59
N HIS A 9 -1.52 4.70 14.22
CA HIS A 9 -2.64 5.29 14.95
C HIS A 9 -3.79 4.27 15.08
N SER A 10 -4.49 4.22 16.21
CA SER A 10 -5.54 3.25 16.51
C SER A 10 -6.65 3.22 15.43
N GLN A 11 -7.06 4.37 14.93
CA GLN A 11 -8.07 4.46 13.88
C GLN A 11 -7.54 3.91 12.53
N VAL A 12 -6.28 4.17 12.20
CA VAL A 12 -5.64 3.60 11.00
C VAL A 12 -5.58 2.08 11.09
N LYS A 13 -5.22 1.53 12.27
CA LYS A 13 -5.28 0.09 12.52
C LYS A 13 -6.68 -0.49 12.24
N ASN A 14 -7.72 0.16 12.76
CA ASN A 14 -9.10 -0.29 12.57
C ASN A 14 -9.50 -0.26 11.09
N ILE A 15 -9.13 0.80 10.35
CA ILE A 15 -9.36 0.90 8.91
C ILE A 15 -8.68 -0.26 8.16
N ILE A 16 -7.42 -0.54 8.45
CA ILE A 16 -6.65 -1.61 7.80
C ILE A 16 -7.26 -2.98 8.08
N VAL A 17 -7.63 -3.24 9.34
CA VAL A 17 -8.24 -4.54 9.73
C VAL A 17 -9.57 -4.74 9.00
N ASP A 18 -10.43 -3.72 8.95
CA ASP A 18 -11.72 -3.82 8.25
C ASP A 18 -11.52 -4.02 6.74
N ALA A 19 -10.56 -3.31 6.14
CA ALA A 19 -10.22 -3.49 4.72
C ALA A 19 -9.75 -4.92 4.43
N TYR A 20 -8.88 -5.49 5.25
CA TYR A 20 -8.44 -6.87 5.09
C TYR A 20 -9.57 -7.89 5.31
N GLN A 21 -10.50 -7.64 6.23
CA GLN A 21 -11.67 -8.49 6.41
C GLN A 21 -12.61 -8.46 5.19
N ALA A 22 -12.79 -7.29 4.58
CA ALA A 22 -13.55 -7.15 3.34
C ALA A 22 -12.88 -7.88 2.17
N LEU A 23 -11.55 -7.73 2.05
CA LEU A 23 -10.77 -8.42 1.03
C LEU A 23 -10.77 -9.94 1.20
N LEU A 24 -10.71 -10.45 2.42
CA LEU A 24 -10.79 -11.89 2.68
C LEU A 24 -12.10 -12.48 2.17
N LYS A 25 -13.20 -11.72 2.21
CA LYS A 25 -14.51 -12.14 1.69
C LYS A 25 -14.61 -12.03 0.17
N SER A 26 -14.10 -10.93 -0.40
CA SER A 26 -14.24 -10.61 -1.83
C SER A 26 -13.13 -11.18 -2.72
N HIS A 27 -11.93 -11.38 -2.16
CA HIS A 27 -10.72 -11.83 -2.85
C HIS A 27 -9.93 -12.83 -2.00
N PRO A 28 -10.51 -13.98 -1.61
CA PRO A 28 -9.92 -14.93 -0.64
C PRO A 28 -8.63 -15.59 -1.14
N ASP A 29 -8.41 -15.57 -2.46
CA ASP A 29 -7.22 -16.10 -3.13
C ASP A 29 -6.05 -15.12 -3.17
N LYS A 30 -6.26 -13.85 -2.79
CA LYS A 30 -5.23 -12.81 -2.85
C LYS A 30 -4.43 -12.72 -1.56
N ARG A 31 -3.15 -12.39 -1.72
CA ARG A 31 -2.19 -12.24 -0.63
C ARG A 31 -1.78 -10.78 -0.49
N TYR A 32 -1.89 -10.27 0.73
CA TYR A 32 -1.53 -8.90 1.07
C TYR A 32 -0.50 -8.89 2.21
N LYS A 33 0.36 -7.89 2.21
CA LYS A 33 1.37 -7.73 3.25
C LYS A 33 1.57 -6.24 3.52
N TYR A 34 1.39 -5.80 4.76
CA TYR A 34 1.82 -4.46 5.13
C TYR A 34 3.34 -4.45 5.40
N ALA A 35 3.96 -3.30 5.24
CA ALA A 35 5.39 -3.10 5.37
C ALA A 35 5.71 -2.12 6.49
N GLU A 36 6.38 -1.00 6.16
CA GLU A 36 6.81 -0.03 7.16
C GLU A 36 5.64 0.85 7.61
N THR A 37 5.60 1.17 8.89
CA THR A 37 4.58 2.05 9.46
C THR A 37 5.24 3.15 10.29
N GLY A 38 5.23 3.10 11.59
CA GLY A 38 5.82 4.12 12.45
C GLY A 38 6.43 3.56 13.73
N SER A 39 7.07 4.41 14.49
CA SER A 39 7.58 4.08 15.82
C SER A 39 6.46 4.16 16.87
N GLU A 40 6.60 3.44 17.98
CA GLU A 40 5.59 3.36 19.05
C GLU A 40 5.17 4.74 19.58
N ASN A 41 6.14 5.61 19.79
CA ASN A 41 5.91 6.95 20.33
C ASN A 41 5.86 8.04 19.24
N GLY A 42 5.80 7.65 17.96
CA GLY A 42 5.89 8.59 16.85
C GLY A 42 7.24 9.30 16.78
N GLY A 43 7.24 10.50 16.20
CA GLY A 43 8.43 11.36 16.11
C GLY A 43 9.25 11.11 14.85
N LYS A 44 10.48 11.67 14.82
CA LYS A 44 11.35 11.66 13.64
C LYS A 44 11.63 10.23 13.16
N PHE A 45 11.38 9.98 11.88
CA PHE A 45 11.48 8.68 11.24
C PHE A 45 12.40 8.74 10.01
N SER A 46 13.69 8.90 10.24
CA SER A 46 14.68 9.06 9.16
C SER A 46 14.83 7.76 8.33
N PRO A 47 14.94 7.86 7.00
CA PRO A 47 14.98 9.08 6.17
C PRO A 47 13.60 9.62 5.74
N HIS A 48 12.50 8.98 6.17
CA HIS A 48 11.14 9.31 5.76
C HIS A 48 10.67 10.63 6.38
N LYS A 49 9.91 11.41 5.59
CA LYS A 49 9.24 12.64 6.06
C LYS A 49 7.84 12.36 6.64
N THR A 50 7.28 11.21 6.33
CA THR A 50 6.02 10.65 6.81
C THR A 50 6.30 9.57 7.86
N HIS A 51 5.34 8.74 8.22
CA HIS A 51 5.47 7.69 9.26
C HIS A 51 5.77 8.19 10.69
N GLN A 52 5.63 9.50 10.93
CA GLN A 52 6.03 10.12 12.19
C GLN A 52 4.90 10.20 13.23
N ASN A 53 3.65 10.04 12.79
CA ASN A 53 2.44 10.20 13.61
C ASN A 53 1.48 9.01 13.51
N GLY A 54 1.93 7.92 12.88
CA GLY A 54 1.13 6.72 12.69
C GLY A 54 0.00 6.82 11.65
N LEU A 55 -0.03 7.90 10.85
CA LEU A 55 -1.04 8.11 9.79
C LEU A 55 -0.57 7.68 8.40
N SER A 56 0.64 7.13 8.29
CA SER A 56 1.25 6.69 7.04
C SER A 56 1.61 5.22 7.13
N VAL A 57 1.28 4.46 6.10
CA VAL A 57 1.52 3.01 6.04
C VAL A 57 1.99 2.62 4.65
N ASP A 58 3.06 1.83 4.61
CA ASP A 58 3.52 1.17 3.40
C ASP A 58 2.94 -0.24 3.31
N PHE A 59 2.52 -0.61 2.12
CA PHE A 59 2.04 -1.95 1.80
C PHE A 59 2.84 -2.50 0.63
N MET A 60 3.26 -3.76 0.74
CA MET A 60 3.94 -4.43 -0.38
C MET A 60 3.00 -4.57 -1.57
N THR A 61 3.52 -4.30 -2.75
CA THR A 61 2.77 -4.46 -4.00
C THR A 61 2.35 -5.92 -4.19
N PRO A 62 1.06 -6.21 -4.34
CA PRO A 62 0.58 -7.55 -4.61
C PRO A 62 1.08 -8.07 -5.94
N VAL A 63 1.51 -9.31 -5.97
CA VAL A 63 2.06 -9.95 -7.17
C VAL A 63 1.47 -11.34 -7.41
N VAL A 64 1.56 -11.77 -8.67
CA VAL A 64 1.35 -13.16 -9.07
C VAL A 64 2.65 -13.75 -9.59
N ASN A 65 2.80 -15.05 -9.42
CA ASN A 65 3.89 -15.84 -10.03
C ASN A 65 3.57 -16.19 -11.49
N GLU A 66 4.48 -16.93 -12.18
CA GLU A 66 4.29 -17.39 -13.57
C GLU A 66 3.01 -18.22 -13.78
N LYS A 67 2.50 -18.87 -12.73
CA LYS A 67 1.27 -19.65 -12.77
C LYS A 67 0.01 -18.80 -12.52
N GLY A 68 0.15 -17.49 -12.38
CA GLY A 68 -0.96 -16.57 -12.07
C GLY A 68 -1.47 -16.68 -10.62
N GLN A 69 -0.75 -17.37 -9.75
CA GLN A 69 -1.12 -17.52 -8.34
C GLN A 69 -0.61 -16.31 -7.54
N SER A 70 -1.47 -15.76 -6.69
CA SER A 70 -1.08 -14.68 -5.78
C SER A 70 -0.07 -15.20 -4.74
N VAL A 71 1.04 -14.50 -4.65
CA VAL A 71 2.16 -14.82 -3.75
C VAL A 71 2.66 -13.56 -3.06
N HIS A 72 3.41 -13.71 -1.98
CA HIS A 72 4.11 -12.57 -1.38
C HIS A 72 5.36 -12.25 -2.19
N LEU A 73 5.60 -10.96 -2.41
CA LEU A 73 6.86 -10.48 -2.95
C LEU A 73 8.00 -10.88 -1.98
N PRO A 74 9.11 -11.47 -2.48
CA PRO A 74 10.20 -11.93 -1.63
C PRO A 74 10.94 -10.74 -1.03
N THR A 75 10.74 -10.49 0.26
CA THR A 75 11.40 -9.41 0.99
C THR A 75 12.22 -9.99 2.13
N HIS A 76 13.52 -9.73 2.12
CA HIS A 76 14.47 -10.20 3.11
C HIS A 76 15.62 -9.18 3.28
N VAL A 77 16.51 -9.40 4.24
CA VAL A 77 17.60 -8.46 4.55
C VAL A 77 18.57 -8.26 3.38
N PHE A 78 18.78 -9.30 2.55
CA PHE A 78 19.72 -9.24 1.42
C PHE A 78 19.20 -8.46 0.21
N ASN A 79 17.90 -8.20 0.10
CA ASN A 79 17.31 -7.29 -0.89
C ASN A 79 16.76 -6.02 -0.24
N ARG A 80 17.35 -5.62 0.91
CA ARG A 80 17.00 -4.42 1.66
C ARG A 80 15.49 -4.34 1.95
N PHE A 81 14.89 -5.50 2.32
CA PHE A 81 13.46 -5.65 2.58
C PHE A 81 12.54 -5.33 1.39
N GLY A 82 13.05 -5.43 0.18
CA GLY A 82 12.33 -5.19 -1.06
C GLY A 82 12.82 -4.00 -1.87
N TYR A 83 13.58 -3.07 -1.28
CA TYR A 83 14.05 -1.85 -1.97
C TYR A 83 14.97 -2.11 -3.18
N ASP A 84 15.51 -3.31 -3.33
CA ASP A 84 16.30 -3.71 -4.50
C ASP A 84 15.43 -4.37 -5.59
N ILE A 85 14.11 -4.45 -5.38
CA ILE A 85 13.14 -4.96 -6.37
C ILE A 85 12.67 -3.77 -7.20
N GLU A 86 12.89 -3.82 -8.52
CA GLU A 86 12.42 -2.80 -9.45
C GLU A 86 11.61 -3.44 -10.56
N PHE A 87 10.33 -3.10 -10.66
CA PHE A 87 9.48 -3.54 -11.74
C PHE A 87 9.76 -2.77 -13.03
N ASP A 88 9.73 -3.46 -14.15
CA ASP A 88 9.78 -2.84 -15.47
C ASP A 88 8.47 -2.06 -15.79
N LYS A 89 8.44 -1.40 -16.95
CA LYS A 89 7.26 -0.63 -17.40
C LYS A 89 6.02 -1.48 -17.65
N GLN A 90 6.18 -2.79 -17.73
CA GLN A 90 5.11 -3.77 -17.88
C GLN A 90 4.62 -4.30 -16.53
N GLY A 91 5.27 -3.89 -15.43
CA GLY A 91 4.98 -4.35 -14.06
C GLY A 91 5.50 -5.76 -13.81
N GLN A 92 6.64 -6.12 -14.42
CA GLN A 92 7.27 -7.42 -14.25
C GLN A 92 8.64 -7.27 -13.58
N PHE A 93 8.94 -8.17 -12.66
CA PHE A 93 10.23 -8.36 -12.01
C PHE A 93 10.51 -9.86 -11.90
N GLU A 94 11.55 -10.37 -12.58
CA GLU A 94 11.84 -11.81 -12.65
C GLU A 94 10.59 -12.62 -13.02
N GLN A 95 10.21 -13.61 -12.19
CA GLN A 95 9.00 -14.42 -12.34
C GLN A 95 7.74 -13.79 -11.76
N PHE A 96 7.82 -12.58 -11.21
CA PHE A 96 6.70 -11.90 -10.58
C PHE A 96 6.10 -10.83 -11.49
N LYS A 97 4.79 -10.70 -11.43
CA LYS A 97 4.05 -9.64 -12.11
C LYS A 97 3.10 -8.96 -11.14
N ILE A 98 2.99 -7.64 -11.22
CA ILE A 98 2.06 -6.87 -10.40
C ILE A 98 0.63 -7.36 -10.63
N ASP A 99 -0.06 -7.71 -9.54
CA ASP A 99 -1.51 -7.96 -9.54
C ASP A 99 -2.26 -6.63 -9.36
N TYR A 100 -2.43 -5.90 -10.46
CA TYR A 100 -3.13 -4.61 -10.43
C TYR A 100 -4.57 -4.71 -9.93
N THR A 101 -5.23 -5.86 -10.11
CA THR A 101 -6.58 -6.07 -9.59
C THR A 101 -6.57 -6.17 -8.07
N ALA A 102 -5.64 -6.92 -7.50
CA ALA A 102 -5.48 -7.01 -6.06
C ALA A 102 -5.04 -5.67 -5.46
N LEU A 103 -4.09 -4.97 -6.10
CA LEU A 103 -3.62 -3.65 -5.66
C LEU A 103 -4.77 -2.62 -5.64
N ALA A 104 -5.52 -2.54 -6.74
CA ALA A 104 -6.68 -1.65 -6.84
C ALA A 104 -7.76 -2.00 -5.81
N ALA A 105 -8.08 -3.29 -5.64
CA ALA A 105 -9.04 -3.75 -4.64
C ALA A 105 -8.63 -3.33 -3.23
N HIS A 106 -7.34 -3.45 -2.88
CA HIS A 106 -6.88 -3.06 -1.54
C HIS A 106 -7.03 -1.55 -1.30
N ILE A 107 -6.59 -0.71 -2.25
CA ILE A 107 -6.74 0.75 -2.14
C ILE A 107 -8.23 1.13 -1.99
N VAL A 108 -9.11 0.52 -2.78
CA VAL A 108 -10.57 0.75 -2.70
C VAL A 108 -11.12 0.35 -1.34
N GLU A 109 -10.75 -0.81 -0.80
CA GLU A 109 -11.26 -1.26 0.49
C GLU A 109 -10.68 -0.43 1.66
N LEU A 110 -9.43 0.05 1.57
CA LEU A 110 -8.88 1.01 2.53
C LEU A 110 -9.69 2.31 2.55
N HIS A 111 -9.99 2.88 1.37
CA HIS A 111 -10.78 4.11 1.27
C HIS A 111 -12.21 3.91 1.80
N LYS A 112 -12.91 2.83 1.40
CA LYS A 112 -14.25 2.52 1.91
C LYS A 112 -14.28 2.33 3.42
N SER A 113 -13.27 1.63 3.97
CA SER A 113 -13.17 1.42 5.41
C SER A 113 -12.88 2.72 6.17
N ALA A 114 -12.11 3.64 5.56
CA ALA A 114 -11.87 4.97 6.12
C ALA A 114 -13.15 5.80 6.12
N THR A 115 -13.83 5.91 4.96
CA THR A 115 -15.05 6.70 4.81
C THR A 115 -16.20 6.19 5.66
N ALA A 116 -16.33 4.88 5.85
CA ALA A 116 -17.31 4.29 6.77
C ALA A 116 -17.10 4.70 8.24
N LYS A 117 -15.92 5.18 8.59
CA LYS A 117 -15.57 5.71 9.92
C LYS A 117 -15.52 7.24 9.98
N GLY A 118 -15.91 7.93 8.89
CA GLY A 118 -15.85 9.38 8.80
C GLY A 118 -14.45 9.95 8.54
N TYR A 119 -13.52 9.12 8.06
CA TYR A 119 -12.16 9.49 7.68
C TYR A 119 -11.97 9.41 6.16
N ASP A 120 -10.76 9.71 5.69
CA ASP A 120 -10.42 9.66 4.26
C ASP A 120 -8.98 9.23 4.06
N LEU A 121 -8.58 8.99 2.82
CA LEU A 121 -7.19 8.88 2.40
C LEU A 121 -6.74 10.23 1.85
N TRP A 122 -5.65 10.77 2.37
CA TRP A 122 -5.09 12.01 1.82
C TRP A 122 -4.47 11.78 0.46
N ARG A 123 -3.66 10.72 0.32
CA ARG A 123 -3.04 10.36 -0.97
C ARG A 123 -2.53 8.92 -0.94
N VAL A 124 -2.33 8.39 -2.15
CA VAL A 124 -1.59 7.15 -2.39
C VAL A 124 -0.36 7.47 -3.25
N ILE A 125 0.82 6.98 -2.83
CA ILE A 125 2.04 7.06 -3.62
C ILE A 125 2.32 5.67 -4.18
N PHE A 126 2.26 5.55 -5.49
CA PHE A 126 2.64 4.39 -6.27
C PHE A 126 3.32 4.89 -7.53
N ASP A 127 4.31 4.18 -8.07
CA ASP A 127 5.11 4.64 -9.22
C ASP A 127 4.21 5.16 -10.36
N PRO A 128 4.34 6.45 -10.76
CA PRO A 128 3.49 7.04 -11.79
C PRO A 128 3.55 6.30 -13.12
N THR A 129 4.67 5.64 -13.44
CA THR A 129 4.84 4.90 -14.69
C THR A 129 4.03 3.60 -14.73
N LEU A 130 3.63 3.10 -13.57
CA LEU A 130 2.88 1.86 -13.38
C LEU A 130 1.38 2.09 -13.11
N GLN A 131 0.97 3.32 -12.76
CA GLN A 131 -0.44 3.63 -12.44
C GLN A 131 -1.41 3.30 -13.56
N ALA A 132 -0.98 3.34 -14.83
CA ALA A 132 -1.82 2.97 -15.96
C ALA A 132 -2.40 1.53 -15.85
N GLY A 133 -1.71 0.63 -15.14
CA GLY A 133 -2.18 -0.72 -14.87
C GLY A 133 -3.41 -0.76 -13.96
N LEU A 134 -3.50 0.14 -12.98
CA LEU A 134 -4.65 0.29 -12.07
C LEU A 134 -5.91 0.67 -12.84
N TYR A 135 -5.77 1.59 -13.80
CA TYR A 135 -6.88 2.08 -14.62
C TYR A 135 -7.36 1.12 -15.71
N LYS A 136 -6.75 -0.06 -15.82
CA LYS A 136 -7.23 -1.18 -16.66
C LYS A 136 -8.05 -2.20 -15.87
N THR A 137 -8.22 -2.00 -14.57
CA THR A 137 -9.01 -2.88 -13.69
C THR A 137 -10.47 -2.44 -13.62
N LYS A 138 -11.33 -3.31 -13.11
CA LYS A 138 -12.74 -2.97 -12.84
C LYS A 138 -12.92 -1.85 -11.80
N TYR A 139 -11.87 -1.46 -11.12
CA TYR A 139 -11.86 -0.40 -10.10
C TYR A 139 -11.47 0.98 -10.64
N ALA A 140 -11.20 1.09 -11.96
CA ALA A 140 -10.66 2.29 -12.57
C ALA A 140 -11.47 3.56 -12.27
N ASP A 141 -12.79 3.49 -12.41
CA ASP A 141 -13.66 4.65 -12.22
C ASP A 141 -13.68 5.09 -10.76
N TYR A 142 -13.79 4.13 -9.84
CA TYR A 142 -13.70 4.42 -8.40
C TYR A 142 -12.36 5.07 -8.02
N LEU A 143 -11.25 4.54 -8.52
CA LEU A 143 -9.92 5.10 -8.24
C LEU A 143 -9.77 6.52 -8.76
N LYS A 144 -10.27 6.82 -9.97
CA LYS A 144 -10.23 8.16 -10.56
C LYS A 144 -11.07 9.17 -9.78
N GLU A 145 -12.23 8.73 -9.28
CA GLU A 145 -13.19 9.60 -8.60
C GLU A 145 -12.77 9.89 -7.15
N HIS A 146 -12.19 8.90 -6.45
CA HIS A 146 -12.03 8.97 -5.00
C HIS A 146 -10.59 8.96 -4.51
N ILE A 147 -9.59 8.56 -5.33
CA ILE A 147 -8.22 8.38 -4.85
C ILE A 147 -7.27 9.39 -5.48
N GLN A 148 -6.61 10.16 -4.64
CA GLN A 148 -5.55 11.05 -5.08
C GLN A 148 -4.22 10.31 -5.15
N PHE A 149 -3.77 9.99 -6.36
CA PHE A 149 -2.43 9.45 -6.60
C PHE A 149 -1.38 10.55 -6.74
N SER A 150 -0.18 10.31 -6.20
CA SER A 150 0.98 11.15 -6.51
C SER A 150 1.35 11.00 -7.98
N THR A 151 1.49 12.13 -8.68
CA THR A 151 1.86 12.18 -10.10
C THR A 151 3.34 12.47 -10.32
N LYS A 152 4.07 12.85 -9.26
CA LYS A 152 5.50 13.14 -9.31
C LYS A 152 6.29 11.96 -8.78
N PRO A 153 7.44 11.62 -9.40
CA PRO A 153 8.35 10.65 -8.83
C PRO A 153 8.75 11.04 -7.41
N SER A 154 8.74 10.06 -6.52
CA SER A 154 9.27 10.21 -5.16
C SER A 154 10.78 9.96 -5.14
N TRP A 155 11.45 10.31 -4.03
CA TRP A 155 12.87 10.02 -3.83
C TRP A 155 13.18 8.50 -3.75
N VAL A 156 12.18 7.68 -3.41
CA VAL A 156 12.16 6.24 -3.56
C VAL A 156 11.12 5.90 -4.60
N ARG A 157 11.44 4.93 -5.46
CA ARG A 157 10.53 4.47 -6.49
C ARG A 157 9.47 3.57 -5.89
N HIS A 158 8.30 3.95 -5.60
CA HIS A 158 7.23 3.17 -4.97
C HIS A 158 6.59 2.18 -5.96
N ASP A 159 7.30 1.15 -6.34
CA ASP A 159 6.84 0.09 -7.25
C ASP A 159 6.76 -1.27 -6.54
N GLU A 160 7.72 -1.62 -5.68
CA GLU A 160 7.70 -2.83 -4.85
C GLU A 160 6.79 -2.68 -3.62
N HIS A 161 6.50 -1.45 -3.23
CA HIS A 161 5.50 -1.09 -2.23
C HIS A 161 4.72 0.14 -2.69
N TYR A 162 3.61 0.42 -2.05
CA TYR A 162 2.87 1.67 -2.19
C TYR A 162 2.57 2.25 -0.82
N HIS A 163 2.63 3.56 -0.76
CA HIS A 163 2.45 4.33 0.46
C HIS A 163 1.05 4.92 0.52
N VAL A 164 0.41 4.85 1.68
CA VAL A 164 -0.91 5.44 1.91
C VAL A 164 -0.84 6.39 3.11
N ASP A 165 -1.21 7.64 2.89
CA ASP A 165 -1.42 8.62 3.95
C ASP A 165 -2.91 8.69 4.29
N PHE A 166 -3.26 8.50 5.55
CA PHE A 166 -4.62 8.56 6.07
C PHE A 166 -4.93 9.94 6.62
N LEU A 167 -6.13 10.44 6.33
CA LEU A 167 -6.64 11.69 6.84
C LEU A 167 -7.51 11.42 8.09
N VAL A 168 -6.87 11.34 9.24
CA VAL A 168 -7.52 11.21 10.53
C VAL A 168 -7.26 12.49 11.32
N PRO A 169 -8.32 13.26 11.73
CA PRO A 169 -8.15 14.49 12.49
C PRO A 169 -7.46 14.22 13.83
N CYS A 170 -6.60 15.14 14.26
CA CYS A 170 -6.10 15.13 15.63
C CYS A 170 -7.26 15.40 16.60
N GLU A 171 -7.42 14.55 17.60
CA GLU A 171 -8.27 14.88 18.75
C GLU A 171 -7.61 16.04 19.49
N LYS A 172 -8.41 17.07 19.80
CA LYS A 172 -7.96 18.26 20.56
C LYS A 172 -7.93 17.94 22.06
#